data_b2b7ca4b74b36bf1633f8d57e35e663a
#
_entry.id   b2b7ca4b74b36bf1633f8d57e35e663a
#
_cell.length_a   1.000
_cell.length_b   1.000
_cell.length_c   1.000
_cell.angle_alpha   90.00
_cell.angle_beta   90.00
_cell.angle_gamma   90.00
#
_symmetry.space_group_name_H-M   'P 1'
#
loop_
_entity.id
_entity.type
_entity.pdbx_description
1 polymer ?
#
loop_
_entity_poly.entity_id
_entity_poly.type
_entity_poly.pdbx_seq_one_letter_code
_entity_poly.pdbx_strand_id
1 'polypeptide(L)'
;MHLHNAIFLFLAGALGGAINAVAGGGSFVSFPALLFTGVPPIPANATNTLALWVGTTASGGAYPQKLNIARRVMIPLVLTSILGGLAGAFLLIKTPAQTFLHVLPWLMLGATLLFAFGKHLTGRISAGISHDATNAAVTGASIFELLVAVYGGYFGGGIGIMNLAMLAALGMTDIHAMNKLKVILGGVINGVATVTFIVTRAIVWPQAIVMTAGSLLGGYSSAHFAQKLPQAWVKSFVILVGTAMTIYFFVRAYR
;
A
#
# COMPACT_ATOMS: atom_id res chain seq x y z
N MET A 1 -13.27 -20.25 11.83
CA MET A 1 -11.85 -19.88 12.04
C MET A 1 -11.42 -20.34 13.42
N HIS A 2 -10.31 -21.08 13.54
CA HIS A 2 -9.79 -21.50 14.85
C HIS A 2 -9.22 -20.32 15.63
N LEU A 3 -9.25 -20.38 16.97
CA LEU A 3 -8.80 -19.28 17.83
C LEU A 3 -7.33 -18.89 17.57
N HIS A 4 -6.44 -19.87 17.37
CA HIS A 4 -5.04 -19.60 17.07
C HIS A 4 -4.85 -18.82 15.77
N ASN A 5 -5.64 -19.11 14.72
CA ASN A 5 -5.63 -18.35 13.47
C ASN A 5 -6.15 -16.91 13.67
N ALA A 6 -7.14 -16.73 14.55
CA ALA A 6 -7.65 -15.41 14.88
C ALA A 6 -6.58 -14.55 15.56
N ILE A 7 -5.90 -15.11 16.59
CA ILE A 7 -4.81 -14.41 17.27
C ILE A 7 -3.67 -14.09 16.29
N PHE A 8 -3.28 -15.05 15.45
CA PHE A 8 -2.23 -14.86 14.46
C PHE A 8 -2.56 -13.75 13.45
N LEU A 9 -3.79 -13.75 12.91
CA LEU A 9 -4.25 -12.71 11.97
C LEU A 9 -4.40 -11.33 12.63
N PHE A 10 -4.84 -11.29 13.89
CA PHE A 10 -4.90 -10.05 14.66
C PHE A 10 -3.50 -9.44 14.85
N LEU A 11 -2.52 -10.24 15.24
CA LEU A 11 -1.13 -9.80 15.42
C LEU A 11 -0.49 -9.40 14.09
N ALA A 12 -0.72 -10.18 13.04
CA ALA A 12 -0.26 -9.85 11.69
C ALA A 12 -0.91 -8.56 11.16
N GLY A 13 -2.20 -8.35 11.45
CA GLY A 13 -2.91 -7.11 11.16
C GLY A 13 -2.32 -5.92 11.93
N ALA A 14 -2.08 -6.08 13.23
CA ALA A 14 -1.50 -5.04 14.07
C ALA A 14 -0.09 -4.64 13.59
N LEU A 15 0.77 -5.62 13.33
CA LEU A 15 2.10 -5.38 12.79
C LEU A 15 2.04 -4.78 11.38
N GLY A 16 1.16 -5.32 10.50
CA GLY A 16 0.96 -4.81 9.16
C GLY A 16 0.43 -3.38 9.15
N GLY A 17 -0.55 -3.05 10.00
CA GLY A 17 -1.09 -1.70 10.16
C GLY A 17 -0.03 -0.71 10.66
N ALA A 18 0.76 -1.11 11.66
CA ALA A 18 1.86 -0.31 12.19
C ALA A 18 2.92 -0.02 11.11
N ILE A 19 3.39 -1.03 10.40
CA ILE A 19 4.36 -0.88 9.30
C ILE A 19 3.79 -0.01 8.19
N ASN A 20 2.51 -0.21 7.84
CA ASN A 20 1.88 0.53 6.74
C ASN A 20 1.75 2.02 7.04
N ALA A 21 1.44 2.37 8.29
CA ALA A 21 1.38 3.76 8.74
C ALA A 21 2.74 4.48 8.65
N VAL A 22 3.83 3.79 8.99
CA VAL A 22 5.20 4.38 9.00
C VAL A 22 5.84 4.34 7.63
N ALA A 23 5.82 3.18 6.97
CA ALA A 23 6.64 2.91 5.78
C ALA A 23 5.83 2.51 4.54
N GLY A 24 4.55 2.10 4.68
CA GLY A 24 3.70 1.70 3.55
C GLY A 24 3.92 0.26 3.06
N GLY A 25 4.52 -0.62 3.88
CA GLY A 25 4.85 -2.02 3.51
C GLY A 25 4.11 -3.09 4.32
N GLY A 26 2.99 -2.75 4.95
CA GLY A 26 2.24 -3.69 5.80
C GLY A 26 1.81 -4.98 5.11
N SER A 27 1.53 -4.93 3.82
CA SER A 27 1.13 -6.09 3.02
C SER A 27 2.17 -7.21 2.97
N PHE A 28 3.45 -6.92 3.18
CA PHE A 28 4.49 -7.96 3.22
C PHE A 28 4.33 -8.92 4.40
N VAL A 29 3.66 -8.49 5.47
CA VAL A 29 3.38 -9.31 6.66
C VAL A 29 1.95 -9.85 6.64
N SER A 30 0.97 -8.97 6.44
CA SER A 30 -0.45 -9.31 6.60
C SER A 30 -0.99 -10.20 5.47
N PHE A 31 -0.56 -10.00 4.22
CA PHE A 31 -1.00 -10.83 3.09
C PHE A 31 -0.50 -12.30 3.21
N PRO A 32 0.81 -12.58 3.44
CA PRO A 32 1.26 -13.96 3.68
C PRO A 32 0.57 -14.63 4.88
N ALA A 33 0.27 -13.88 5.94
CA ALA A 33 -0.44 -14.42 7.09
C ALA A 33 -1.82 -14.98 6.71
N LEU A 34 -2.56 -14.30 5.82
CA LEU A 34 -3.82 -14.82 5.30
C LEU A 34 -3.63 -16.11 4.50
N LEU A 35 -2.61 -16.18 3.66
CA LEU A 35 -2.28 -17.39 2.89
C LEU A 35 -1.91 -18.57 3.80
N PHE A 36 -1.17 -18.32 4.88
CA PHE A 36 -0.79 -19.35 5.85
C PHE A 36 -1.98 -19.86 6.66
N THR A 37 -3.05 -19.07 6.80
CA THR A 37 -4.31 -19.52 7.40
C THR A 37 -5.25 -20.21 6.41
N GLY A 38 -4.79 -20.50 5.19
CA GLY A 38 -5.55 -21.25 4.19
C GLY A 38 -6.48 -20.41 3.33
N VAL A 39 -6.43 -19.07 3.42
CA VAL A 39 -7.23 -18.20 2.55
C VAL A 39 -6.67 -18.26 1.13
N PRO A 40 -7.50 -18.49 0.09
CA PRO A 40 -7.04 -18.50 -1.31
C PRO A 40 -6.40 -17.15 -1.71
N PRO A 41 -5.47 -17.14 -2.69
CA PRO A 41 -4.61 -15.99 -2.96
C PRO A 41 -5.37 -14.68 -3.29
N ILE A 42 -6.37 -14.72 -4.16
CA ILE A 42 -7.14 -13.53 -4.55
C ILE A 42 -8.00 -13.02 -3.39
N PRO A 43 -8.81 -13.87 -2.70
CA PRO A 43 -9.49 -13.47 -1.47
C PRO A 43 -8.55 -12.99 -0.36
N ALA A 44 -7.34 -13.56 -0.24
CA ALA A 44 -6.35 -13.09 0.72
C ALA A 44 -5.90 -11.66 0.41
N ASN A 45 -5.62 -11.36 -0.86
CA ASN A 45 -5.23 -10.01 -1.25
C ASN A 45 -6.39 -8.99 -1.06
N ALA A 46 -7.61 -9.35 -1.43
CA ALA A 46 -8.79 -8.52 -1.23
C ALA A 46 -9.05 -8.23 0.27
N THR A 47 -8.95 -9.26 1.12
CA THR A 47 -9.12 -9.18 2.57
C THR A 47 -8.01 -8.32 3.21
N ASN A 48 -6.77 -8.50 2.77
CA ASN A 48 -5.63 -7.70 3.20
C ASN A 48 -5.80 -6.21 2.85
N THR A 49 -6.25 -5.93 1.62
CA THR A 49 -6.48 -4.55 1.15
C THR A 49 -7.50 -3.83 2.02
N LEU A 50 -8.64 -4.45 2.33
CA LEU A 50 -9.63 -3.89 3.25
C LEU A 50 -9.01 -3.63 4.64
N ALA A 51 -8.34 -4.62 5.23
CA ALA A 51 -7.81 -4.52 6.58
C ALA A 51 -6.78 -3.40 6.72
N LEU A 52 -5.85 -3.30 5.77
CA LEU A 52 -4.82 -2.27 5.78
C LEU A 52 -5.36 -0.89 5.37
N TRP A 53 -6.35 -0.81 4.49
CA TRP A 53 -7.01 0.44 4.14
C TRP A 53 -7.64 1.11 5.35
N VAL A 54 -8.40 0.36 6.14
CA VAL A 54 -9.03 0.87 7.37
C VAL A 54 -7.96 1.30 8.39
N GLY A 55 -6.90 0.51 8.60
CA GLY A 55 -5.80 0.87 9.50
C GLY A 55 -5.04 2.11 9.06
N THR A 56 -4.81 2.27 7.75
CA THR A 56 -4.10 3.43 7.19
C THR A 56 -4.95 4.71 7.26
N THR A 57 -6.24 4.62 6.96
CA THR A 57 -7.14 5.77 7.07
C THR A 57 -7.28 6.25 8.50
N ALA A 58 -7.31 5.33 9.48
CA ALA A 58 -7.30 5.67 10.90
C ALA A 58 -6.00 6.38 11.31
N SER A 59 -4.84 5.96 10.79
CA SER A 59 -3.57 6.64 11.03
C SER A 59 -3.48 8.01 10.35
N GLY A 60 -4.14 8.18 9.21
CA GLY A 60 -4.17 9.44 8.44
C GLY A 60 -4.83 10.59 9.21
N GLY A 61 -5.78 10.30 10.09
CA GLY A 61 -6.41 11.27 10.97
C GLY A 61 -5.45 11.89 12.02
N ALA A 62 -4.30 11.26 12.26
CA ALA A 62 -3.26 11.76 13.17
C ALA A 62 -2.36 12.85 12.55
N TYR A 63 -2.52 13.18 11.27
CA TYR A 63 -1.75 14.24 10.59
C TYR A 63 -2.60 15.53 10.46
N PRO A 64 -2.52 16.49 11.40
CA PRO A 64 -3.41 17.66 11.45
C PRO A 64 -3.11 18.75 10.42
N GLN A 65 -2.10 18.57 9.57
CA GLN A 65 -1.66 19.64 8.67
C GLN A 65 -2.68 19.94 7.57
N LYS A 66 -2.93 21.23 7.32
CA LYS A 66 -3.69 21.70 6.16
C LYS A 66 -2.88 21.43 4.89
N LEU A 67 -3.45 20.64 3.97
CA LEU A 67 -2.87 20.47 2.64
C LEU A 67 -3.08 21.75 1.82
N ASN A 68 -2.01 22.45 1.54
CA ASN A 68 -2.02 23.58 0.62
C ASN A 68 -1.54 23.13 -0.77
N ILE A 69 -2.35 22.29 -1.43
CA ILE A 69 -2.04 21.77 -2.77
C ILE A 69 -3.09 22.34 -3.73
N ALA A 70 -2.61 22.86 -4.86
CA ALA A 70 -3.48 23.40 -5.88
C ALA A 70 -4.46 22.33 -6.38
N ARG A 71 -5.75 22.67 -6.48
CA ARG A 71 -6.80 21.76 -7.01
C ARG A 71 -6.44 21.21 -8.38
N ARG A 72 -5.76 22.02 -9.20
CA ARG A 72 -5.25 21.67 -10.53
C ARG A 72 -4.31 20.44 -10.51
N VAL A 73 -3.57 20.21 -9.41
CA VAL A 73 -2.72 19.03 -9.23
C VAL A 73 -3.49 17.90 -8.56
N MET A 74 -4.26 18.21 -7.53
CA MET A 74 -4.96 17.21 -6.72
C MET A 74 -6.03 16.45 -7.51
N ILE A 75 -6.85 17.16 -8.29
CA ILE A 75 -7.99 16.56 -9.01
C ILE A 75 -7.53 15.50 -10.02
N PRO A 76 -6.57 15.76 -10.92
CA PRO A 76 -6.08 14.73 -11.84
C PRO A 76 -5.48 13.52 -11.13
N LEU A 77 -4.70 13.72 -10.06
CA LEU A 77 -4.12 12.62 -9.30
C LEU A 77 -5.19 11.75 -8.62
N VAL A 78 -6.22 12.35 -8.03
CA VAL A 78 -7.34 11.61 -7.44
C VAL A 78 -8.14 10.86 -8.50
N LEU A 79 -8.42 11.47 -9.64
CA LEU A 79 -9.15 10.82 -10.73
C LEU A 79 -8.38 9.62 -11.28
N THR A 80 -7.07 9.77 -11.51
CA THR A 80 -6.23 8.65 -11.98
C THR A 80 -6.09 7.57 -10.91
N SER A 81 -6.05 7.93 -9.61
CA SER A 81 -6.10 6.96 -8.51
C SER A 81 -7.40 6.15 -8.50
N ILE A 82 -8.55 6.79 -8.75
CA ILE A 82 -9.85 6.10 -8.84
C ILE A 82 -9.86 5.14 -10.04
N LEU A 83 -9.52 5.65 -11.23
CA LEU A 83 -9.57 4.87 -12.47
C LEU A 83 -8.58 3.69 -12.42
N GLY A 84 -7.35 3.95 -11.99
CA GLY A 84 -6.32 2.93 -11.87
C GLY A 84 -6.65 1.90 -10.79
N GLY A 85 -7.10 2.35 -9.60
CA GLY A 85 -7.50 1.46 -8.51
C GLY A 85 -8.64 0.52 -8.92
N LEU A 86 -9.65 1.05 -9.63
CA LEU A 86 -10.75 0.28 -10.19
C LEU A 86 -10.24 -0.75 -11.22
N ALA A 87 -9.43 -0.31 -12.19
CA ALA A 87 -8.88 -1.16 -13.23
C ALA A 87 -8.01 -2.29 -12.62
N GLY A 88 -7.15 -1.97 -11.66
CA GLY A 88 -6.30 -2.94 -10.97
C GLY A 88 -7.11 -3.97 -10.17
N ALA A 89 -8.14 -3.52 -9.44
CA ALA A 89 -9.00 -4.41 -8.68
C ALA A 89 -9.80 -5.37 -9.61
N PHE A 90 -10.34 -4.86 -10.71
CA PHE A 90 -10.99 -5.69 -11.73
C PHE A 90 -10.02 -6.68 -12.37
N LEU A 91 -8.80 -6.24 -12.68
CA LEU A 91 -7.76 -7.11 -13.23
C LEU A 91 -7.45 -8.26 -12.27
N LEU A 92 -7.32 -7.99 -10.96
CA LEU A 92 -7.11 -9.03 -9.96
C LEU A 92 -8.24 -10.05 -9.95
N ILE A 93 -9.49 -9.61 -9.90
CA ILE A 93 -10.67 -10.50 -9.87
C ILE A 93 -10.78 -11.36 -11.12
N LYS A 94 -10.36 -10.85 -12.27
CA LYS A 94 -10.38 -11.59 -13.55
C LYS A 94 -9.14 -12.48 -13.74
N THR A 95 -8.10 -12.31 -12.94
CA THR A 95 -6.89 -13.12 -13.02
C THR A 95 -7.15 -14.50 -12.41
N PRO A 96 -6.83 -15.62 -13.11
CA PRO A 96 -6.89 -16.95 -12.52
C PRO A 96 -5.92 -17.06 -11.32
N ALA A 97 -6.34 -17.80 -10.26
CA ALA A 97 -5.55 -17.92 -9.04
C ALA A 97 -4.12 -18.45 -9.28
N GLN A 98 -3.96 -19.37 -10.21
CA GLN A 98 -2.66 -19.90 -10.64
C GLN A 98 -1.78 -18.80 -11.26
N THR A 99 -2.33 -18.01 -12.18
CA THR A 99 -1.63 -16.89 -12.81
C THR A 99 -1.20 -15.85 -11.76
N PHE A 100 -2.09 -15.53 -10.83
CA PHE A 100 -1.77 -14.62 -9.73
C PHE A 100 -0.59 -15.13 -8.88
N LEU A 101 -0.57 -16.44 -8.55
CA LEU A 101 0.53 -17.05 -7.80
C LEU A 101 1.87 -17.00 -8.54
N HIS A 102 1.88 -17.12 -9.88
CA HIS A 102 3.10 -16.99 -10.68
C HIS A 102 3.60 -15.54 -10.79
N VAL A 103 2.67 -14.57 -10.84
CA VAL A 103 3.01 -13.14 -10.91
C VAL A 103 3.40 -12.58 -9.52
N LEU A 104 2.83 -13.13 -8.45
CA LEU A 104 3.01 -12.65 -7.08
C LEU A 104 4.48 -12.47 -6.65
N PRO A 105 5.40 -13.43 -6.85
CA PRO A 105 6.80 -13.25 -6.44
C PRO A 105 7.47 -12.08 -7.18
N TRP A 106 7.12 -11.80 -8.42
CA TRP A 106 7.61 -10.66 -9.19
C TRP A 106 7.08 -9.33 -8.65
N LEU A 107 5.80 -9.28 -8.26
CA LEU A 107 5.21 -8.11 -7.62
C LEU A 107 5.88 -7.82 -6.28
N MET A 108 6.11 -8.86 -5.47
CA MET A 108 6.80 -8.75 -4.18
C MET A 108 8.27 -8.35 -4.35
N LEU A 109 8.96 -8.90 -5.35
CA LEU A 109 10.33 -8.50 -5.68
C LEU A 109 10.39 -7.01 -6.05
N GLY A 110 9.55 -6.58 -6.98
CA GLY A 110 9.47 -5.18 -7.39
C GLY A 110 9.20 -4.24 -6.22
N ALA A 111 8.22 -4.57 -5.38
CA ALA A 111 7.92 -3.80 -4.18
C ALA A 111 9.09 -3.80 -3.17
N THR A 112 9.76 -4.94 -2.96
CA THR A 112 10.92 -5.04 -2.06
C THR A 112 12.10 -4.20 -2.57
N LEU A 113 12.37 -4.25 -3.88
CA LEU A 113 13.41 -3.41 -4.51
C LEU A 113 13.09 -1.92 -4.38
N LEU A 114 11.82 -1.54 -4.58
CA LEU A 114 11.39 -0.17 -4.35
C LEU A 114 11.59 0.26 -2.89
N PHE A 115 11.32 -0.62 -1.92
CA PHE A 115 11.60 -0.37 -0.52
C PHE A 115 13.10 -0.21 -0.24
N ALA A 116 13.93 -1.06 -0.84
CA ALA A 116 15.37 -1.02 -0.65
C ALA A 116 15.99 0.27 -1.24
N PHE A 117 15.62 0.61 -2.47
CA PHE A 117 16.28 1.65 -3.26
C PHE A 117 15.46 2.94 -3.42
N GLY A 118 14.20 3.00 -2.99
CA GLY A 118 13.31 4.15 -3.20
C GLY A 118 13.86 5.48 -2.69
N LYS A 119 14.64 5.48 -1.59
CA LYS A 119 15.29 6.69 -1.07
C LYS A 119 16.33 7.27 -2.05
N HIS A 120 17.00 6.43 -2.83
CA HIS A 120 17.95 6.87 -3.85
C HIS A 120 17.26 7.45 -5.09
N LEU A 121 16.04 6.98 -5.38
CA LEU A 121 15.21 7.50 -6.46
C LEU A 121 14.65 8.89 -6.11
N THR A 122 14.22 9.10 -4.87
CA THR A 122 13.67 10.39 -4.41
C THR A 122 14.74 11.45 -4.17
N GLY A 123 15.96 11.07 -3.76
CA GLY A 123 17.05 12.01 -3.43
C GLY A 123 17.74 12.66 -4.65
N ARG A 124 17.51 12.16 -5.85
CA ARG A 124 18.13 12.69 -7.09
C ARG A 124 17.26 13.68 -7.88
N ILE A 125 16.00 13.84 -7.48
CA ILE A 125 15.04 14.70 -8.15
C ILE A 125 14.88 15.97 -7.33
N SER A 126 15.90 16.83 -7.33
CA SER A 126 15.87 18.19 -6.77
C SER A 126 15.65 19.20 -7.90
N ALA A 127 14.46 19.23 -8.46
CA ALA A 127 14.01 20.37 -9.24
C ALA A 127 12.82 20.96 -8.50
N GLY A 128 13.02 22.09 -7.81
CA GLY A 128 11.97 22.76 -7.06
C GLY A 128 10.75 23.03 -7.95
N ILE A 129 9.63 22.46 -7.57
CA ILE A 129 8.34 22.90 -8.07
C ILE A 129 7.64 23.58 -6.91
N SER A 130 7.70 24.91 -6.95
CA SER A 130 6.81 25.82 -6.27
C SER A 130 5.38 25.64 -6.82
N HIS A 131 4.44 26.45 -6.35
CA HIS A 131 3.03 26.56 -6.75
C HIS A 131 2.70 26.50 -8.27
N ASP A 132 3.73 26.49 -9.15
CA ASP A 132 3.66 26.56 -10.61
C ASP A 132 4.10 25.26 -11.32
N ALA A 133 3.58 24.10 -10.86
CA ALA A 133 3.76 22.88 -11.65
C ALA A 133 3.28 23.07 -13.08
N THR A 134 4.15 22.86 -14.08
CA THR A 134 3.76 22.99 -15.48
C THR A 134 2.69 21.94 -15.85
N ASN A 135 1.86 22.23 -16.85
CA ASN A 135 0.85 21.28 -17.32
C ASN A 135 1.48 19.93 -17.71
N ALA A 136 2.67 19.96 -18.33
CA ALA A 136 3.41 18.75 -18.68
C ALA A 136 3.80 17.92 -17.44
N ALA A 137 4.25 18.57 -16.36
CA ALA A 137 4.59 17.87 -15.11
C ALA A 137 3.36 17.24 -14.45
N VAL A 138 2.23 17.95 -14.43
CA VAL A 138 0.98 17.41 -13.89
C VAL A 138 0.47 16.23 -14.72
N THR A 139 0.55 16.32 -16.06
CA THR A 139 0.15 15.22 -16.95
C THR A 139 1.05 14.00 -16.75
N GLY A 140 2.38 14.18 -16.70
CA GLY A 140 3.32 13.11 -16.46
C GLY A 140 3.10 12.42 -15.11
N ALA A 141 2.86 13.20 -14.04
CA ALA A 141 2.53 12.67 -12.73
C ALA A 141 1.20 11.92 -12.72
N SER A 142 0.19 12.41 -13.44
CA SER A 142 -1.11 11.74 -13.53
C SER A 142 -1.02 10.40 -14.28
N ILE A 143 -0.21 10.32 -15.34
CA ILE A 143 0.05 9.06 -16.04
C ILE A 143 0.80 8.09 -15.11
N PHE A 144 1.82 8.57 -14.40
CA PHE A 144 2.55 7.74 -13.44
C PHE A 144 1.64 7.26 -12.30
N GLU A 145 0.81 8.16 -11.74
CA GLU A 145 -0.17 7.80 -10.70
C GLU A 145 -1.19 6.76 -11.21
N LEU A 146 -1.63 6.86 -12.46
CA LEU A 146 -2.51 5.86 -13.05
C LEU A 146 -1.86 4.47 -13.02
N LEU A 147 -0.58 4.36 -13.40
CA LEU A 147 0.17 3.08 -13.36
C LEU A 147 0.34 2.57 -11.94
N VAL A 148 0.70 3.47 -11.00
CA VAL A 148 0.81 3.16 -9.57
C VAL A 148 -0.54 2.69 -9.02
N ALA A 149 -1.63 3.33 -9.42
CA ALA A 149 -2.98 3.00 -8.97
C ALA A 149 -3.47 1.65 -9.54
N VAL A 150 -3.15 1.33 -10.80
CA VAL A 150 -3.43 -0.02 -11.36
C VAL A 150 -2.67 -1.08 -10.58
N TYR A 151 -1.38 -0.88 -10.35
CA TYR A 151 -0.59 -1.78 -9.50
C TYR A 151 -1.15 -1.86 -8.07
N GLY A 152 -1.56 -0.72 -7.51
CA GLY A 152 -2.13 -0.61 -6.17
C GLY A 152 -3.44 -1.36 -6.00
N GLY A 153 -4.36 -1.22 -6.97
CA GLY A 153 -5.62 -1.95 -7.00
C GLY A 153 -5.45 -3.46 -7.24
N TYR A 154 -4.39 -3.84 -7.97
CA TYR A 154 -4.08 -5.25 -8.24
C TYR A 154 -3.40 -5.94 -7.06
N PHE A 155 -2.41 -5.30 -6.41
CA PHE A 155 -1.62 -5.90 -5.33
C PHE A 155 -1.45 -5.00 -4.10
N GLY A 156 -1.16 -3.72 -4.29
CA GLY A 156 -1.11 -2.72 -3.22
C GLY A 156 0.18 -2.64 -2.40
N GLY A 157 1.07 -3.63 -2.50
CA GLY A 157 2.33 -3.61 -1.75
C GLY A 157 3.29 -2.52 -2.26
N GLY A 158 3.71 -1.58 -1.39
CA GLY A 158 4.73 -0.58 -1.75
C GLY A 158 4.23 0.67 -2.47
N ILE A 159 2.92 0.83 -2.74
CA ILE A 159 2.37 2.02 -3.42
C ILE A 159 2.74 3.33 -2.73
N GLY A 160 2.88 3.33 -1.41
CA GLY A 160 3.26 4.51 -0.66
C GLY A 160 4.62 5.07 -1.04
N ILE A 161 5.59 4.21 -1.38
CA ILE A 161 6.92 4.65 -1.84
C ILE A 161 6.85 5.18 -3.26
N MET A 162 6.08 4.52 -4.13
CA MET A 162 5.87 4.99 -5.50
C MET A 162 5.25 6.39 -5.51
N ASN A 163 4.21 6.61 -4.67
CA ASN A 163 3.60 7.92 -4.51
C ASN A 163 4.58 8.97 -3.99
N LEU A 164 5.40 8.63 -2.99
CA LEU A 164 6.44 9.55 -2.50
C LEU A 164 7.46 9.88 -3.58
N ALA A 165 7.88 8.90 -4.38
CA ALA A 165 8.81 9.13 -5.50
C ALA A 165 8.19 10.08 -6.56
N MET A 166 6.92 9.87 -6.91
CA MET A 166 6.17 10.74 -7.82
C MET A 166 6.07 12.18 -7.27
N LEU A 167 5.72 12.34 -5.99
CA LEU A 167 5.59 13.65 -5.36
C LEU A 167 6.93 14.38 -5.27
N ALA A 168 8.02 13.64 -5.02
CA ALA A 168 9.37 14.19 -5.09
C ALA A 168 9.73 14.62 -6.53
N ALA A 169 9.34 13.83 -7.54
CA ALA A 169 9.53 14.17 -8.95
C ALA A 169 8.72 15.41 -9.38
N LEU A 170 7.55 15.64 -8.75
CA LEU A 170 6.80 16.88 -8.88
C LEU A 170 7.44 18.06 -8.13
N GLY A 171 8.59 17.84 -7.45
CA GLY A 171 9.35 18.87 -6.74
C GLY A 171 8.81 19.22 -5.37
N MET A 172 7.97 18.39 -4.77
CA MET A 172 7.56 18.57 -3.38
C MET A 172 8.74 18.30 -2.46
N THR A 173 9.02 19.22 -1.56
CA THR A 173 10.12 19.14 -0.58
C THR A 173 9.63 18.94 0.86
N ASP A 174 8.38 19.35 1.14
CA ASP A 174 7.78 19.14 2.46
C ASP A 174 7.35 17.68 2.62
N ILE A 175 8.14 16.92 3.39
CA ILE A 175 7.90 15.51 3.67
C ILE A 175 6.57 15.23 4.37
N HIS A 176 6.07 16.18 5.16
CA HIS A 176 4.79 16.05 5.87
C HIS A 176 3.61 16.18 4.90
N ALA A 177 3.67 17.18 4.00
CA ALA A 177 2.68 17.33 2.94
C ALA A 177 2.70 16.13 1.97
N MET A 178 3.89 15.64 1.60
CA MET A 178 4.05 14.44 0.78
C MET A 178 3.46 13.20 1.45
N ASN A 179 3.74 12.97 2.73
CA ASN A 179 3.18 11.84 3.48
C ASN A 179 1.65 11.93 3.57
N LYS A 180 1.10 13.10 3.78
CA LYS A 180 -0.35 13.30 3.82
C LYS A 180 -0.98 12.99 2.45
N LEU A 181 -0.39 13.50 1.36
CA LEU A 181 -0.90 13.23 0.01
C LEU A 181 -0.76 11.74 -0.36
N LYS A 182 0.35 11.10 -0.02
CA LYS A 182 0.53 9.65 -0.13
C LYS A 182 -0.60 8.87 0.56
N VAL A 183 -0.99 9.27 1.77
CA VAL A 183 -2.09 8.62 2.52
C VAL A 183 -3.42 8.84 1.81
N ILE A 184 -3.66 10.02 1.27
CA ILE A 184 -4.90 10.32 0.52
C ILE A 184 -4.97 9.48 -0.76
N LEU A 185 -3.94 9.54 -1.62
CA LEU A 185 -3.91 8.79 -2.88
C LEU A 185 -3.99 7.28 -2.64
N GLY A 186 -3.18 6.76 -1.72
CA GLY A 186 -3.24 5.35 -1.33
C GLY A 186 -4.59 4.97 -0.70
N GLY A 187 -5.19 5.90 0.06
CA GLY A 187 -6.54 5.73 0.62
C GLY A 187 -7.62 5.65 -0.46
N VAL A 188 -7.52 6.47 -1.50
CA VAL A 188 -8.43 6.44 -2.65
C VAL A 188 -8.26 5.14 -3.44
N ILE A 189 -7.03 4.75 -3.79
CA ILE A 189 -6.73 3.52 -4.53
C ILE A 189 -7.29 2.30 -3.79
N ASN A 190 -6.91 2.13 -2.51
CA ASN A 190 -7.33 0.99 -1.70
C ASN A 190 -8.83 1.03 -1.37
N GLY A 191 -9.41 2.23 -1.22
CA GLY A 191 -10.84 2.40 -0.98
C GLY A 191 -11.67 1.93 -2.17
N VAL A 192 -11.32 2.36 -3.38
CA VAL A 192 -11.99 1.92 -4.62
C VAL A 192 -11.80 0.42 -4.84
N ALA A 193 -10.59 -0.09 -4.64
CA ALA A 193 -10.32 -1.52 -4.72
C ALA A 193 -11.15 -2.31 -3.69
N THR A 194 -11.22 -1.85 -2.44
CA THR A 194 -12.02 -2.47 -1.37
C THR A 194 -13.51 -2.51 -1.74
N VAL A 195 -14.08 -1.40 -2.24
CA VAL A 195 -15.47 -1.38 -2.69
C VAL A 195 -15.70 -2.41 -3.81
N THR A 196 -14.78 -2.48 -4.77
CA THR A 196 -14.83 -3.49 -5.85
C THR A 196 -14.80 -4.91 -5.28
N PHE A 197 -13.94 -5.19 -4.30
CA PHE A 197 -13.82 -6.50 -3.66
C PHE A 197 -15.05 -6.86 -2.81
N ILE A 198 -15.71 -5.89 -2.19
CA ILE A 198 -16.98 -6.10 -1.47
C ILE A 198 -18.08 -6.47 -2.47
N VAL A 199 -18.24 -5.71 -3.55
CA VAL A 199 -19.28 -5.94 -4.56
C VAL A 199 -19.08 -7.29 -5.24
N THR A 200 -17.83 -7.68 -5.51
CA THR A 200 -17.49 -8.97 -6.15
C THR A 200 -17.44 -10.13 -5.15
N ARG A 201 -17.75 -9.90 -3.87
CA ARG A 201 -17.74 -10.90 -2.80
C ARG A 201 -16.38 -11.62 -2.64
N ALA A 202 -15.29 -10.92 -2.93
CA ALA A 202 -13.94 -11.48 -2.84
C ALA A 202 -13.37 -11.47 -1.40
N ILE A 203 -14.02 -10.78 -0.45
CA ILE A 203 -13.54 -10.63 0.92
C ILE A 203 -13.97 -11.81 1.79
N VAL A 204 -13.05 -12.33 2.58
CA VAL A 204 -13.32 -13.37 3.58
C VAL A 204 -13.57 -12.68 4.93
N TRP A 205 -14.84 -12.40 5.22
CA TRP A 205 -15.26 -11.53 6.30
C TRP A 205 -14.75 -11.90 7.71
N PRO A 206 -14.76 -13.19 8.15
CA PRO A 206 -14.26 -13.53 9.48
C PRO A 206 -12.78 -13.15 9.69
N GLN A 207 -11.95 -13.37 8.68
CA GLN A 207 -10.54 -13.00 8.70
C GLN A 207 -10.37 -11.48 8.54
N ALA A 208 -11.19 -10.85 7.69
CA ALA A 208 -11.19 -9.41 7.46
C ALA A 208 -11.44 -8.64 8.77
N ILE A 209 -12.48 -9.00 9.53
CA ILE A 209 -12.84 -8.31 10.78
C ILE A 209 -11.69 -8.38 11.79
N VAL A 210 -11.15 -9.58 12.01
CA VAL A 210 -10.08 -9.79 12.99
C VAL A 210 -8.80 -9.05 12.59
N MET A 211 -8.40 -9.16 11.31
CA MET A 211 -7.21 -8.48 10.81
C MET A 211 -7.38 -6.96 10.78
N THR A 212 -8.58 -6.47 10.47
CA THR A 212 -8.92 -5.04 10.50
C THR A 212 -8.83 -4.49 11.91
N ALA A 213 -9.35 -5.20 12.91
CA ALA A 213 -9.23 -4.79 14.31
C ALA A 213 -7.76 -4.67 14.75
N GLY A 214 -6.93 -5.66 14.37
CA GLY A 214 -5.48 -5.58 14.58
C GLY A 214 -4.86 -4.38 13.85
N SER A 215 -5.17 -4.20 12.56
CA SER A 215 -4.63 -3.12 11.73
C SER A 215 -5.00 -1.73 12.23
N LEU A 216 -6.21 -1.54 12.74
CA LEU A 216 -6.65 -0.31 13.39
C LEU A 216 -5.81 0.01 14.61
N LEU A 217 -5.64 -0.96 15.51
CA LEU A 217 -4.85 -0.79 16.73
C LEU A 217 -3.37 -0.53 16.39
N GLY A 218 -2.80 -1.29 15.47
CA GLY A 218 -1.42 -1.12 15.04
C GLY A 218 -1.19 0.22 14.34
N GLY A 219 -2.07 0.59 13.41
CA GLY A 219 -2.01 1.86 12.69
C GLY A 219 -2.15 3.07 13.60
N TYR A 220 -3.12 3.06 14.50
CA TYR A 220 -3.34 4.13 15.47
C TYR A 220 -2.18 4.25 16.47
N SER A 221 -1.76 3.14 17.06
CA SER A 221 -0.66 3.11 18.04
C SER A 221 0.66 3.56 17.41
N SER A 222 0.91 3.17 16.16
CA SER A 222 2.14 3.55 15.46
C SER A 222 2.19 5.05 15.14
N ALA A 223 1.06 5.68 14.88
CA ALA A 223 1.00 7.13 14.67
C ALA A 223 1.49 7.91 15.90
N HIS A 224 1.35 7.32 17.12
CA HIS A 224 1.80 7.92 18.37
C HIS A 224 3.20 7.45 18.81
N PHE A 225 3.52 6.19 18.61
CA PHE A 225 4.75 5.58 19.14
C PHE A 225 5.84 5.34 18.09
N ALA A 226 5.46 5.03 16.86
CA ALA A 226 6.44 4.66 15.83
C ALA A 226 7.19 5.86 15.23
N GLN A 227 6.73 7.10 15.48
CA GLN A 227 7.54 8.30 15.22
C GLN A 227 8.83 8.30 16.05
N LYS A 228 8.89 7.54 17.15
CA LYS A 228 10.06 7.36 18.02
C LYS A 228 11.00 6.24 17.55
N LEU A 229 10.54 5.33 16.68
CA LEU A 229 11.39 4.25 16.16
C LEU A 229 12.26 4.77 15.00
N PRO A 230 13.54 4.42 14.97
CA PRO A 230 14.40 4.75 13.84
C PRO A 230 13.81 4.15 12.55
N GLN A 231 13.47 5.01 11.60
CA GLN A 231 12.89 4.58 10.31
C GLN A 231 13.74 3.53 9.58
N ALA A 232 15.06 3.54 9.83
CA ALA A 232 15.99 2.56 9.30
C ALA A 232 15.65 1.12 9.75
N TRP A 233 15.26 0.93 11.01
CA TRP A 233 14.90 -0.40 11.54
C TRP A 233 13.63 -0.94 10.91
N VAL A 234 12.60 -0.09 10.80
CA VAL A 234 11.34 -0.47 10.14
C VAL A 234 11.60 -0.82 8.68
N LYS A 235 12.41 -0.01 7.99
CA LYS A 235 12.79 -0.25 6.60
C LYS A 235 13.54 -1.57 6.45
N SER A 236 14.56 -1.84 7.27
CA SER A 236 15.34 -3.08 7.24
C SER A 236 14.47 -4.31 7.52
N PHE A 237 13.56 -4.21 8.48
CA PHE A 237 12.61 -5.29 8.77
C PHE A 237 11.70 -5.59 7.58
N VAL A 238 11.12 -4.56 6.94
CA VAL A 238 10.25 -4.72 5.75
C VAL A 238 11.02 -5.34 4.59
N ILE A 239 12.27 -4.93 4.36
CA ILE A 239 13.14 -5.51 3.31
C ILE A 239 13.44 -6.98 3.61
N LEU A 240 13.77 -7.31 4.86
CA LEU A 240 14.05 -8.69 5.28
C LEU A 240 12.84 -9.59 5.06
N VAL A 241 11.67 -9.17 5.57
CA VAL A 241 10.42 -9.93 5.41
C VAL A 241 10.02 -10.00 3.93
N GLY A 242 10.10 -8.89 3.19
CA GLY A 242 9.80 -8.85 1.76
C GLY A 242 10.70 -9.78 0.96
N THR A 243 12.00 -9.81 1.24
CA THR A 243 12.96 -10.72 0.59
C THR A 243 12.65 -12.18 0.92
N ALA A 244 12.43 -12.51 2.20
CA ALA A 244 12.10 -13.87 2.64
C ALA A 244 10.81 -14.36 1.97
N MET A 245 9.76 -13.52 1.94
CA MET A 245 8.49 -13.86 1.29
C MET A 245 8.62 -13.96 -0.23
N THR A 246 9.41 -13.09 -0.85
CA THR A 246 9.70 -13.17 -2.29
C THR A 246 10.34 -14.53 -2.63
N ILE A 247 11.37 -14.95 -1.90
CA ILE A 247 12.03 -16.24 -2.10
C ILE A 247 11.03 -17.38 -1.88
N TYR A 248 10.26 -17.33 -0.78
CA TYR A 248 9.25 -18.35 -0.48
C TYR A 248 8.24 -18.51 -1.64
N PHE A 249 7.72 -17.40 -2.18
CA PHE A 249 6.75 -17.47 -3.26
C PHE A 249 7.37 -17.86 -4.61
N PHE A 250 8.63 -17.51 -4.87
CA PHE A 250 9.34 -18.04 -6.05
C PHE A 250 9.46 -19.57 -5.98
N VAL A 251 9.88 -20.09 -4.84
CA VAL A 251 9.99 -21.54 -4.65
C VAL A 251 8.61 -22.21 -4.78
N ARG A 252 7.56 -21.61 -4.23
CA ARG A 252 6.20 -22.18 -4.26
C ARG A 252 5.54 -22.09 -5.63
N ALA A 253 5.84 -21.06 -6.44
CA ALA A 253 5.21 -20.83 -7.73
C ALA A 253 5.86 -21.62 -8.88
N TYR A 254 7.17 -21.92 -8.75
CA TYR A 254 7.96 -22.50 -9.84
C TYR A 254 8.57 -23.89 -9.51
N ARG A 255 8.26 -24.44 -8.34
CA ARG A 255 8.46 -25.85 -8.00
C ARG A 255 7.18 -26.63 -8.19
#